data_c1fb97a96d294069a2b526e6d8c5f7f9
#
_entry.id   c1fb97a96d294069a2b526e6d8c5f7f9
#
_cell.length_a   1.000
_cell.length_b   1.000
_cell.length_c   1.000
_cell.angle_alpha   90.00
_cell.angle_beta   90.00
_cell.angle_gamma   90.00
#
_symmetry.space_group_name_H-M   'P 1'
#
loop_
_entity.id
_entity.type
_entity.pdbx_description
1 polymer ?
#
loop_
_entity_poly.entity_id
_entity_poly.type
_entity_poly.pdbx_seq_one_letter_code
_entity_poly.pdbx_strand_id
1 'polypeptide(L)'
;MTFDEARALHGECCVLDLHADTAKLMDKLGYDLAARHERPMPRRANLIGHVDLPRMRDGGVAGQFFSFWTAPYPERGCARSVT
;
A
#
# COMPACT_ATOMS: atom_id res chain seq x y z
N MET A 1 3.47 -3.61 -25.45
CA MET A 1 4.51 -3.25 -24.47
C MET A 1 4.75 -4.43 -23.55
N THR A 2 5.99 -4.84 -23.38
CA THR A 2 6.35 -5.91 -22.46
C THR A 2 6.46 -5.36 -21.03
N PHE A 3 6.49 -6.27 -20.06
CA PHE A 3 6.72 -5.87 -18.66
C PHE A 3 8.07 -5.15 -18.49
N ASP A 4 9.12 -5.65 -19.14
CA ASP A 4 10.44 -5.03 -19.05
C ASP A 4 10.47 -3.64 -19.67
N GLU A 5 9.77 -3.43 -20.77
CA GLU A 5 9.65 -2.10 -21.39
C GLU A 5 8.91 -1.13 -20.47
N ALA A 6 7.82 -1.58 -19.86
CA ALA A 6 7.06 -0.76 -18.91
C ALA A 6 7.89 -0.40 -17.70
N ARG A 7 8.65 -1.36 -17.18
CA ARG A 7 9.53 -1.13 -16.04
C ARG A 7 10.64 -0.13 -16.36
N ALA A 8 11.23 -0.23 -17.55
CA ALA A 8 12.25 0.71 -18.01
C ALA A 8 11.66 2.13 -18.11
N LEU A 9 10.45 2.25 -18.63
CA LEU A 9 9.75 3.55 -18.70
C LEU A 9 9.52 4.13 -17.32
N HIS A 10 9.08 3.31 -16.35
CA HIS A 10 8.90 3.75 -14.97
C HIS A 10 10.21 4.23 -14.35
N GLY A 11 11.34 3.63 -14.72
CA GLY A 11 12.66 4.06 -14.24
C GLY A 11 13.07 5.44 -14.77
N GLU A 12 12.52 5.85 -15.91
CA GLU A 12 12.77 7.16 -16.50
C GLU A 12 11.81 8.23 -16.02
N CYS A 13 10.75 7.84 -15.34
CA CYS A 13 9.69 8.72 -14.87
C CYS A 13 9.65 8.75 -13.36
N CYS A 14 9.05 9.79 -12.80
CA CYS A 14 8.69 9.81 -11.38
C CYS A 14 7.23 9.34 -11.27
N VAL A 15 7.04 8.06 -10.99
CA VAL A 15 5.70 7.47 -10.89
C VAL A 15 5.16 7.65 -9.49
N LEU A 16 4.06 8.36 -9.36
CA LEU A 16 3.40 8.60 -8.08
C LEU A 16 1.99 8.02 -8.14
N ASP A 17 1.62 7.28 -7.12
CA ASP A 17 0.24 6.83 -6.96
C ASP A 17 -0.44 7.71 -5.92
N LEU A 18 -1.64 8.16 -6.22
CA LEU A 18 -2.32 9.18 -5.43
C LEU A 18 -3.21 8.64 -4.32
N HIS A 19 -3.43 7.32 -4.27
CA HIS A 19 -4.32 6.79 -3.25
C HIS A 19 -4.06 5.32 -2.96
N ALA A 20 -3.86 5.01 -1.70
CA ALA A 20 -3.88 3.65 -1.18
C ALA A 20 -4.39 3.66 0.26
N ASP A 21 -5.22 2.69 0.61
CA ASP A 21 -5.80 2.56 1.94
C ASP A 21 -5.01 1.60 2.84
N THR A 22 -3.77 1.30 2.49
CA THR A 22 -2.92 0.33 3.18
C THR A 22 -2.70 0.69 4.65
N ALA A 23 -2.72 1.97 5.00
CA ALA A 23 -2.54 2.42 6.38
C ALA A 23 -3.57 1.78 7.33
N LYS A 24 -4.78 1.54 6.85
CA LYS A 24 -5.82 0.88 7.65
C LYS A 24 -5.43 -0.57 7.97
N LEU A 25 -4.81 -1.27 7.04
CA LEU A 25 -4.34 -2.63 7.27
C LEU A 25 -3.21 -2.66 8.28
N MET A 26 -2.35 -1.65 8.29
CA MET A 26 -1.28 -1.54 9.27
C MET A 26 -1.86 -1.39 10.68
N ASP A 27 -2.88 -0.59 10.84
CA ASP A 27 -3.54 -0.37 12.12
C ASP A 27 -4.34 -1.60 12.58
N LYS A 28 -5.14 -2.19 11.69
CA LYS A 28 -6.11 -3.24 12.05
C LYS A 28 -5.53 -4.64 12.07
N LEU A 29 -4.60 -4.92 11.18
CA LEU A 29 -4.12 -6.29 10.96
C LEU A 29 -2.61 -6.44 11.18
N GLY A 30 -1.94 -5.37 11.60
CA GLY A 30 -0.49 -5.40 11.78
C GLY A 30 0.27 -5.61 10.48
N TYR A 31 -0.28 -5.15 9.37
CA TYR A 31 0.34 -5.29 8.05
C TYR A 31 1.70 -4.63 8.01
N ASP A 32 2.72 -5.38 7.64
CA ASP A 32 4.09 -4.88 7.56
C ASP A 32 4.37 -4.33 6.16
N LEU A 33 4.39 -3.03 6.03
CA LEU A 33 4.64 -2.36 4.76
C LEU A 33 6.04 -2.64 4.20
N ALA A 34 6.99 -2.94 5.07
CA ALA A 34 8.38 -3.21 4.64
C ALA A 34 8.58 -4.63 4.14
N ALA A 35 7.65 -5.54 4.41
CA ALA A 35 7.73 -6.93 3.99
C ALA A 35 7.05 -7.14 2.64
N ARG A 36 7.58 -8.05 1.82
CA ARG A 36 6.96 -8.41 0.55
C ARG A 36 5.76 -9.32 0.79
N HIS A 37 4.63 -8.95 0.21
CA HIS A 37 3.39 -9.73 0.29
C HIS A 37 3.04 -10.26 -1.09
N GLU A 38 3.22 -11.55 -1.31
CA GLU A 38 3.01 -12.16 -2.62
C GLU A 38 1.67 -12.87 -2.75
N ARG A 39 1.00 -13.13 -1.64
CA ARG A 39 -0.26 -13.85 -1.63
C ARG A 39 -1.30 -13.12 -0.85
N PRO A 40 -2.56 -13.16 -1.33
CA PRO A 40 -3.66 -12.63 -0.56
C PRO A 40 -3.82 -13.40 0.76
N MET A 41 -4.33 -12.75 1.76
CA MET A 41 -4.71 -13.41 3.00
C MET A 41 -5.88 -14.35 2.70
N PRO A 42 -5.75 -15.67 2.95
CA PRO A 42 -6.71 -16.67 2.44
C PRO A 42 -8.18 -16.42 2.80
N ARG A 43 -8.44 -15.86 3.96
CA ARG A 43 -9.82 -15.66 4.44
C ARG A 43 -10.32 -14.23 4.29
N ARG A 44 -9.51 -13.35 3.68
CA ARG A 44 -9.82 -11.93 3.58
C ARG A 44 -9.30 -11.38 2.27
N ALA A 45 -9.67 -12.05 1.18
CA ALA A 45 -9.18 -11.72 -0.15
C ALA A 45 -9.43 -10.25 -0.53
N ASN A 46 -10.50 -9.65 -0.03
CA ASN A 46 -10.83 -8.26 -0.27
C ASN A 46 -10.05 -7.28 0.62
N LEU A 47 -9.28 -7.79 1.58
CA LEU A 47 -8.43 -6.98 2.46
C LEU A 47 -6.95 -7.19 2.18
N ILE A 48 -6.63 -7.69 1.00
CA ILE A 48 -5.25 -7.92 0.58
C ILE A 48 -4.49 -6.61 0.57
N GLY A 49 -3.29 -6.63 1.12
CA GLY A 49 -2.39 -5.49 0.98
C GLY A 49 -1.90 -5.39 -0.46
N HIS A 50 -2.33 -4.36 -1.15
CA HIS A 50 -1.95 -4.14 -2.54
C HIS A 50 -0.59 -3.48 -2.68
N VAL A 51 -0.09 -2.88 -1.60
CA VAL A 51 1.14 -2.09 -1.62
C VAL A 51 2.09 -2.57 -0.53
N ASP A 52 3.34 -2.79 -0.87
CA ASP A 52 4.44 -2.89 0.07
C ASP A 52 5.70 -2.31 -0.56
N LEU A 53 6.67 -1.95 0.25
CA LEU A 53 7.88 -1.28 -0.24
C LEU A 53 8.66 -2.12 -1.25
N PRO A 54 8.90 -3.42 -1.03
CA PRO A 54 9.59 -4.25 -2.03
C PRO A 54 8.89 -4.28 -3.38
N ARG A 55 7.57 -4.45 -3.40
CA ARG A 55 6.81 -4.48 -4.66
C ARG A 55 6.76 -3.12 -5.34
N MET A 56 6.70 -2.04 -4.55
CA MET A 56 6.79 -0.68 -5.10
C MET A 56 8.11 -0.47 -5.83
N ARG A 57 9.21 -0.93 -5.24
CA ARG A 57 10.53 -0.84 -5.87
C ARG A 57 10.58 -1.64 -7.16
N ASP A 58 10.05 -2.86 -7.14
CA ASP A 58 10.01 -3.70 -8.34
C ASP A 58 9.18 -3.09 -9.45
N GLY A 59 8.08 -2.44 -9.10
CA GLY A 59 7.20 -1.79 -10.07
C GLY A 59 7.66 -0.41 -10.51
N GLY A 60 8.69 0.13 -9.88
CA GLY A 60 9.19 1.46 -10.23
C GLY A 60 8.33 2.60 -9.73
N VAL A 61 7.55 2.38 -8.66
CA VAL A 61 6.74 3.44 -8.04
C VAL A 61 7.64 4.27 -7.13
N ALA A 62 7.76 5.56 -7.43
CA ALA A 62 8.64 6.47 -6.69
C ALA A 62 8.01 7.02 -5.42
N GLY A 63 6.68 7.11 -5.38
CA GLY A 63 6.00 7.63 -4.20
C GLY A 63 4.55 7.15 -4.14
N GLN A 64 4.01 7.16 -2.94
CA GLN A 64 2.66 6.69 -2.67
C GLN A 64 2.00 7.61 -1.67
N PHE A 65 0.83 8.11 -2.02
CA PHE A 65 -0.02 8.82 -1.07
C PHE A 65 -0.93 7.82 -0.38
N PHE A 66 -0.84 7.77 0.94
CA PHE A 66 -1.69 6.89 1.74
C PHE A 66 -2.86 7.67 2.31
N SER A 67 -4.04 7.11 2.18
CA SER A 67 -5.22 7.63 2.83
C SER A 67 -5.26 7.14 4.28
N PHE A 68 -5.31 8.07 5.21
CA PHE A 68 -5.45 7.76 6.62
C PHE A 68 -6.90 8.02 7.03
N TRP A 69 -7.67 6.96 7.11
CA TRP A 69 -9.02 7.05 7.63
C TRP A 69 -9.23 5.95 8.65
N THR A 70 -10.05 6.22 9.63
CA THR A 70 -10.33 5.31 10.71
C THR A 70 -11.81 5.29 10.99
N ALA A 71 -12.30 4.18 11.54
CA ALA A 71 -13.71 4.09 11.89
C ALA A 71 -14.03 5.14 12.95
N PRO A 72 -15.10 5.93 12.76
CA PRO A 72 -15.43 6.98 13.70
C PRO A 72 -15.91 6.46 15.04
N TYR A 73 -16.44 5.25 15.08
CA TYR A 73 -17.02 4.68 16.27
C TYR A 73 -17.01 3.15 16.19
N PRO A 74 -16.72 2.45 17.30
CA PRO A 74 -16.36 2.94 18.64
C PRO A 74 -14.90 3.38 18.75
N GLU A 75 -14.14 3.32 17.68
CA GLU A 75 -12.74 3.67 17.68
C GLU A 75 -12.55 5.19 17.66
N ARG A 76 -11.53 5.65 18.35
CA ARG A 76 -11.15 7.06 18.35
C ARG A 76 -10.22 7.31 17.17
N GLY A 77 -10.81 7.34 15.97
CA GLY A 77 -10.07 7.30 14.73
C GLY A 77 -9.00 8.36 14.58
N CYS A 78 -9.31 9.61 14.85
CA CYS A 78 -8.32 10.68 14.68
C CYS A 78 -7.14 10.55 15.63
N ALA A 79 -7.38 10.14 16.85
CA ALA A 79 -6.30 9.92 17.81
C ALA A 79 -5.36 8.81 17.35
N ARG A 80 -5.89 7.76 16.75
CA ARG A 80 -5.08 6.66 16.20
C ARG A 80 -4.29 7.09 14.98
N SER A 81 -4.85 7.97 14.18
CA SER A 81 -4.19 8.42 12.96
C SER A 81 -2.97 9.30 13.23
N VAL A 82 -2.92 9.97 14.38
CA VAL A 82 -1.81 10.87 14.71
C VAL A 82 -0.77 10.22 15.63
N THR A 83 -1.03 9.03 16.09
CA THR A 83 -0.09 8.28 16.93
C THR A 83 0.67 7.23 16.11
#